data_cfe445f7b68230618ca091851b9dc686
#
_entry.id   cfe445f7b68230618ca091851b9dc686
#
_cell.length_a   1.000
_cell.length_b   1.000
_cell.length_c   1.000
_cell.angle_alpha   90.00
_cell.angle_beta   90.00
_cell.angle_gamma   90.00
#
_symmetry.space_group_name_H-M   'P 1'
#
loop_
_entity.id
_entity.type
_entity.pdbx_description
1 polymer ?
#
loop_
_entity_poly.entity_id
_entity_poly.type
_entity_poly.pdbx_seq_one_letter_code
_entity_poly.pdbx_strand_id
1 'polypeptide(L)'
;MQNDYGAHFYQHAKPVTSVTGKDGSTTTTRELFSKSGSSPSLNQSTAKELKRLSLQANHAHSRSFGKNEMPTSNQSHPQRNYRMFPVGDYLYNFEFPIDGSLPETIKTDLGFVRYDLEAIVERSGAFRPNLLGTLEVPVIRTPAEGSLEQVEPIAISRNWEDQLHYDIVISGKSFPLGSQVPIAFKLTPLAKVECHRIKVYVTENIQHWTADKSVHRLQPAKKVLLFEKRADSASVSTYPGSSMRVTAGGGIDWDHRAAAARGEEIVDRNRTNLLGNLANDSGVGPTEMEFNVQLPSCHEMKNRDESQRLHFDTTYENIQINHWIKVR
;
A
#
# COMPACT_ATOMS: atom_id res chain seq x y z
N MET A 1 -17.84 -0.80 9.87
CA MET A 1 -17.28 -0.35 11.16
C MET A 1 -16.44 0.88 10.86
N GLN A 2 -16.92 2.04 11.23
CA GLN A 2 -16.13 3.28 11.19
C GLN A 2 -15.24 3.24 12.42
N ASN A 3 -13.95 3.01 12.25
CA ASN A 3 -12.99 3.21 13.32
C ASN A 3 -12.79 4.72 13.51
N ASP A 4 -12.91 5.20 14.75
CA ASP A 4 -12.77 6.61 15.15
C ASP A 4 -11.33 7.17 15.00
N TYR A 5 -10.46 6.53 14.20
CA TYR A 5 -9.12 7.05 13.91
C TYR A 5 -9.15 8.42 13.21
N GLY A 6 -10.19 8.70 12.43
CA GLY A 6 -10.39 10.01 11.84
C GLY A 6 -10.59 11.13 12.87
N ALA A 7 -11.28 10.86 13.98
CA ALA A 7 -11.51 11.84 15.04
C ALA A 7 -10.22 12.18 15.81
N HIS A 8 -9.29 11.23 15.95
CA HIS A 8 -7.99 11.46 16.57
C HIS A 8 -7.08 12.37 15.76
N PHE A 9 -7.13 12.24 14.44
CA PHE A 9 -6.35 13.05 13.53
C PHE A 9 -6.65 14.55 13.69
N TYR A 10 -7.92 14.92 13.87
CA TYR A 10 -8.33 16.31 14.09
C TYR A 10 -7.94 16.88 15.46
N GLN A 11 -7.77 16.05 16.48
CA GLN A 11 -7.42 16.49 17.84
C GLN A 11 -5.93 16.86 17.99
N HIS A 12 -5.05 16.29 17.18
CA HIS A 12 -3.60 16.46 17.29
C HIS A 12 -2.98 17.40 16.25
N ALA A 13 -3.70 17.69 15.17
CA ALA A 13 -3.23 18.65 14.19
C ALA A 13 -3.25 20.08 14.75
N LYS A 14 -2.10 20.73 14.80
CA LYS A 14 -1.99 22.18 15.02
C LYS A 14 -1.88 22.84 13.65
N PRO A 15 -2.99 23.29 13.01
CA PRO A 15 -2.88 23.93 11.73
C PRO A 15 -2.13 25.25 11.85
N VAL A 16 -1.08 25.40 11.06
CA VAL A 16 -0.50 26.71 10.76
C VAL A 16 -1.25 27.23 9.56
N THR A 17 -2.19 28.14 9.75
CA THR A 17 -2.96 28.73 8.66
C THR A 17 -2.35 30.07 8.25
N SER A 18 -1.95 30.18 6.98
CA SER A 18 -1.66 31.46 6.36
C SER A 18 -2.76 31.80 5.36
N VAL A 19 -3.24 33.03 5.38
CA VAL A 19 -4.26 33.54 4.45
C VAL A 19 -3.57 34.50 3.50
N THR A 20 -3.62 34.20 2.21
CA THR A 20 -3.14 35.15 1.18
C THR A 20 -4.35 35.79 0.53
N GLY A 21 -4.51 37.10 0.73
CA GLY A 21 -5.55 37.88 0.07
C GLY A 21 -5.16 38.22 -1.36
N LYS A 22 -6.12 38.62 -2.18
CA LYS A 22 -5.96 39.03 -3.58
C LYS A 22 -5.04 40.25 -3.76
N ASP A 23 -4.76 40.98 -2.69
CA ASP A 23 -3.86 42.15 -2.62
C ASP A 23 -2.39 41.76 -2.37
N GLY A 24 -2.07 40.50 -2.29
CA GLY A 24 -0.72 40.00 -2.06
C GLY A 24 -0.24 40.09 -0.61
N SER A 25 -1.09 40.52 0.33
CA SER A 25 -0.76 40.52 1.73
C SER A 25 -0.94 39.12 2.35
N THR A 26 0.11 38.61 2.96
CA THR A 26 0.08 37.32 3.66
C THR A 26 -0.08 37.60 5.16
N THR A 27 -1.22 37.24 5.73
CA THR A 27 -1.43 37.31 7.17
C THR A 27 -1.32 35.89 7.75
N THR A 28 -0.31 35.66 8.56
CA THR A 28 -0.15 34.40 9.29
C THR A 28 -0.92 34.52 10.60
N THR A 29 -2.00 33.77 10.72
CA THR A 29 -2.71 33.67 12.02
C THR A 29 -2.14 32.48 12.78
N ARG A 30 -1.21 32.75 13.65
CA ARG A 30 -0.75 31.82 14.67
C ARG A 30 -1.60 32.10 15.92
N GLU A 31 -2.72 31.45 16.02
CA GLU A 31 -3.44 31.30 17.27
C GLU A 31 -4.73 30.54 17.05
N LEU A 32 -4.85 29.44 17.73
CA LEU A 32 -6.04 29.07 18.50
C LEU A 32 -6.01 27.64 19.05
N PHE A 33 -4.87 27.06 19.33
CA PHE A 33 -4.89 25.86 20.19
C PHE A 33 -3.55 25.73 20.94
N SER A 34 -3.34 26.59 21.94
CA SER A 34 -2.33 26.33 22.96
C SER A 34 -3.02 25.77 24.20
N LYS A 35 -3.00 24.47 24.35
CA LYS A 35 -2.90 23.84 25.68
C LYS A 35 -2.17 22.51 25.52
N SER A 36 -0.93 22.54 26.00
CA SER A 36 -0.14 21.37 26.28
C SER A 36 -0.86 20.48 27.29
N GLY A 37 -1.07 19.21 26.93
CA GLY A 37 -1.55 18.19 27.83
C GLY A 37 -1.08 16.84 27.31
N SER A 38 -0.28 16.17 28.11
CA SER A 38 0.19 14.80 27.99
C SER A 38 -0.86 13.85 27.45
N SER A 39 -0.44 12.95 26.57
CA SER A 39 -1.23 11.87 25.95
C SER A 39 -2.05 11.11 26.98
N PRO A 40 -3.38 11.09 26.89
CA PRO A 40 -4.18 10.10 27.62
C PRO A 40 -4.45 8.92 26.72
N SER A 41 -4.18 7.71 27.24
CA SER A 41 -4.76 6.48 26.72
C SER A 41 -6.29 6.59 26.75
N LEU A 42 -6.94 6.37 25.62
CA LEU A 42 -8.39 6.47 25.48
C LEU A 42 -9.10 5.30 26.16
N ASN A 43 -9.70 5.58 27.27
CA ASN A 43 -10.75 4.72 27.84
C ASN A 43 -12.10 5.00 27.14
N GLN A 44 -12.91 3.96 26.96
CA GLN A 44 -14.24 3.99 26.30
C GLN A 44 -15.24 5.05 26.84
N SER A 45 -14.95 5.70 27.97
CA SER A 45 -15.75 6.77 28.55
C SER A 45 -15.66 8.11 27.79
N THR A 46 -14.54 8.39 27.11
CA THR A 46 -14.33 9.67 26.40
C THR A 46 -15.10 9.77 25.09
N ALA A 47 -15.34 8.63 24.39
CA ALA A 47 -16.14 8.61 23.17
C ALA A 47 -17.63 8.95 23.40
N LYS A 48 -18.17 8.63 24.59
CA LYS A 48 -19.54 8.99 24.95
C LYS A 48 -19.68 10.47 25.32
N GLU A 49 -18.64 11.04 25.86
CA GLU A 49 -18.61 12.47 26.23
C GLU A 49 -18.47 13.40 25.03
N LEU A 50 -17.70 13.00 24.02
CA LEU A 50 -17.58 13.73 22.75
C LEU A 50 -18.90 13.71 21.95
N LYS A 51 -19.64 12.59 21.96
CA LYS A 51 -21.00 12.53 21.39
C LYS A 51 -21.98 13.44 22.15
N ARG A 52 -21.85 13.56 23.47
CA ARG A 52 -22.66 14.51 24.26
C ARG A 52 -22.36 15.97 23.93
N LEU A 53 -21.08 16.31 23.71
CA LEU A 53 -20.68 17.68 23.35
C LEU A 53 -21.17 18.05 21.94
N SER A 54 -21.16 17.12 20.98
CA SER A 54 -21.70 17.39 19.64
C SER A 54 -23.23 17.50 19.63
N LEU A 55 -23.92 16.73 20.44
CA LEU A 55 -25.38 16.82 20.62
C LEU A 55 -25.79 18.09 21.39
N GLN A 56 -24.99 18.56 22.36
CA GLN A 56 -25.24 19.80 23.07
C GLN A 56 -25.04 21.04 22.19
N ALA A 57 -24.10 21.01 21.24
CA ALA A 57 -23.93 22.10 20.27
C ALA A 57 -25.14 22.24 19.33
N ASN A 58 -25.79 21.15 18.98
CA ASN A 58 -26.99 21.16 18.13
C ASN A 58 -28.29 21.53 18.88
N HIS A 59 -28.32 21.39 20.22
CA HIS A 59 -29.50 21.77 21.02
C HIS A 59 -29.48 23.20 21.55
N ALA A 60 -28.36 23.92 21.46
CA ALA A 60 -28.24 25.31 21.92
C ALA A 60 -28.91 26.33 20.98
N HIS A 61 -29.43 25.91 19.79
CA HIS A 61 -30.04 26.82 18.81
C HIS A 61 -31.57 26.82 18.77
N SER A 62 -32.27 26.09 19.63
CA SER A 62 -33.72 26.12 19.65
C SER A 62 -34.28 26.47 21.03
N ARG A 63 -34.15 27.73 21.43
CA ARG A 63 -35.06 28.41 22.38
C ARG A 63 -34.57 29.83 22.67
N SER A 64 -35.15 30.80 22.02
CA SER A 64 -35.33 32.11 22.58
C SER A 64 -36.42 32.86 21.81
N PHE A 65 -37.68 32.61 22.14
CA PHE A 65 -38.71 33.59 22.07
C PHE A 65 -39.23 33.79 23.49
N GLY A 66 -39.01 34.97 24.05
CA GLY A 66 -39.62 35.33 25.32
C GLY A 66 -38.92 36.46 26.08
N LYS A 67 -39.44 37.68 25.88
CA LYS A 67 -39.57 38.83 26.80
C LYS A 67 -38.40 39.32 27.63
N ASN A 68 -38.14 40.60 27.39
CA ASN A 68 -37.62 41.63 28.28
C ASN A 68 -37.39 41.27 29.75
N GLU A 69 -36.13 41.34 30.17
CA GLU A 69 -35.70 41.90 31.45
C GLU A 69 -34.17 42.12 31.40
N MET A 70 -33.77 43.36 31.77
CA MET A 70 -32.38 43.67 32.02
C MET A 70 -31.87 42.88 33.22
N PRO A 71 -30.69 42.30 33.13
CA PRO A 71 -29.80 42.29 34.28
C PRO A 71 -28.37 42.76 33.93
N THR A 72 -27.94 43.70 34.69
CA THR A 72 -26.55 43.96 34.96
C THR A 72 -25.87 42.71 35.49
N SER A 73 -24.91 42.18 34.76
CA SER A 73 -23.66 41.58 35.28
C SER A 73 -22.80 41.02 34.15
N ASN A 74 -21.54 41.45 34.13
CA ASN A 74 -20.45 41.03 33.28
C ASN A 74 -20.26 39.50 33.25
N GLN A 75 -20.75 38.86 32.22
CA GLN A 75 -20.21 37.61 31.72
C GLN A 75 -19.99 37.76 30.22
N SER A 76 -18.76 37.97 29.86
CA SER A 76 -18.31 37.99 28.46
C SER A 76 -18.48 36.60 27.86
N HIS A 77 -19.62 36.37 27.21
CA HIS A 77 -19.72 35.26 26.22
C HIS A 77 -18.67 35.51 25.15
N PRO A 78 -17.89 34.52 24.76
CA PRO A 78 -16.97 34.67 23.63
C PRO A 78 -17.81 35.00 22.40
N GLN A 79 -17.82 36.28 22.01
CA GLN A 79 -18.41 36.71 20.75
C GLN A 79 -17.67 35.97 19.64
N ARG A 80 -18.33 35.05 18.97
CA ARG A 80 -17.85 34.49 17.70
C ARG A 80 -17.78 35.63 16.69
N ASN A 81 -16.60 36.22 16.51
CA ASN A 81 -16.40 37.27 15.54
C ASN A 81 -16.37 36.68 14.14
N TYR A 82 -17.48 36.81 13.40
CA TYR A 82 -17.53 36.50 12.00
C TYR A 82 -16.78 37.56 11.19
N ARG A 83 -15.91 37.12 10.29
CA ARG A 83 -15.24 37.99 9.32
C ARG A 83 -16.03 38.03 8.02
N MET A 84 -16.18 39.21 7.44
CA MET A 84 -16.68 39.39 6.10
C MET A 84 -15.57 39.12 5.09
N PHE A 85 -15.77 38.20 4.19
CA PHE A 85 -14.89 37.93 3.08
C PHE A 85 -15.46 38.61 1.83
N PRO A 86 -14.74 39.58 1.19
CA PRO A 86 -15.13 40.11 -0.12
C PRO A 86 -15.17 38.99 -1.16
N VAL A 87 -15.80 39.26 -2.28
CA VAL A 87 -15.79 38.33 -3.42
C VAL A 87 -14.37 38.16 -3.91
N GLY A 88 -13.88 36.91 -3.96
CA GLY A 88 -12.54 36.58 -4.40
C GLY A 88 -12.14 35.15 -4.01
N ASP A 89 -10.93 34.79 -4.40
CA ASP A 89 -10.32 33.50 -4.08
C ASP A 89 -9.42 33.67 -2.85
N TYR A 90 -9.52 32.72 -1.93
CA TYR A 90 -8.76 32.72 -0.68
C TYR A 90 -7.98 31.41 -0.58
N LEU A 91 -6.66 31.52 -0.40
CA LEU A 91 -5.78 30.38 -0.20
C LEU A 91 -5.36 30.27 1.26
N TYR A 92 -5.63 29.11 1.86
CA TYR A 92 -5.23 28.78 3.23
C TYR A 92 -4.16 27.70 3.17
N ASN A 93 -2.92 28.05 3.51
CA ASN A 93 -1.86 27.08 3.64
C ASN A 93 -1.87 26.53 5.07
N PHE A 94 -1.76 25.23 5.19
CA PHE A 94 -1.67 24.54 6.47
C PHE A 94 -0.72 23.35 6.35
N GLU A 95 -0.14 22.98 7.49
CA GLU A 95 0.76 21.84 7.63
C GLU A 95 0.43 21.14 8.94
N PHE A 96 0.38 19.82 8.92
CA PHE A 96 0.23 19.03 10.13
C PHE A 96 0.98 17.70 9.98
N PRO A 97 1.61 17.22 11.06
CA PRO A 97 2.29 15.94 11.04
C PRO A 97 1.28 14.79 11.04
N ILE A 98 1.54 13.77 10.21
CA ILE A 98 0.85 12.48 10.27
C ILE A 98 1.63 11.58 11.21
N ASP A 99 0.96 10.97 12.19
CA ASP A 99 1.58 10.03 13.10
C ASP A 99 2.02 8.77 12.33
N GLY A 100 3.29 8.37 12.51
CA GLY A 100 3.84 7.19 11.84
C GLY A 100 3.18 5.86 12.24
N SER A 101 2.42 5.82 13.33
CA SER A 101 1.64 4.64 13.76
C SER A 101 0.30 4.48 13.00
N LEU A 102 -0.15 5.52 12.29
CA LEU A 102 -1.38 5.43 11.51
C LEU A 102 -1.19 4.48 10.33
N PRO A 103 -2.17 3.62 10.02
CA PRO A 103 -2.11 2.74 8.86
C PRO A 103 -2.15 3.52 7.54
N GLU A 104 -1.67 2.90 6.50
CA GLU A 104 -1.86 3.35 5.12
C GLU A 104 -3.33 3.29 4.69
N THR A 105 -3.67 3.95 3.57
CA THR A 105 -4.99 3.81 2.94
C THR A 105 -5.15 2.38 2.42
N ILE A 106 -6.17 1.68 2.91
CA ILE A 106 -6.46 0.28 2.56
C ILE A 106 -7.86 0.22 1.97
N LYS A 107 -8.04 -0.55 0.91
CA LYS A 107 -9.34 -0.83 0.33
C LYS A 107 -9.44 -2.31 -0.03
N THR A 108 -10.31 -3.03 0.67
CA THR A 108 -10.62 -4.45 0.42
C THR A 108 -12.13 -4.67 0.43
N ASP A 109 -12.58 -5.86 0.03
CA ASP A 109 -14.01 -6.19 -0.03
C ASP A 109 -14.70 -6.16 1.34
N LEU A 110 -13.97 -6.45 2.41
CA LEU A 110 -14.54 -6.60 3.76
C LEU A 110 -14.24 -5.42 4.69
N GLY A 111 -13.39 -4.49 4.29
CA GLY A 111 -13.04 -3.33 5.10
C GLY A 111 -12.13 -2.35 4.37
N PHE A 112 -12.05 -1.15 4.91
CA PHE A 112 -11.20 -0.12 4.36
C PHE A 112 -10.63 0.78 5.46
N VAL A 113 -9.51 1.44 5.15
CA VAL A 113 -8.95 2.57 5.89
C VAL A 113 -8.86 3.74 4.91
N ARG A 114 -9.48 4.85 5.25
CA ARG A 114 -9.54 6.05 4.41
C ARG A 114 -9.30 7.30 5.25
N TYR A 115 -8.62 8.25 4.67
CA TYR A 115 -8.38 9.58 5.25
C TYR A 115 -9.05 10.63 4.38
N ASP A 116 -9.83 11.48 5.02
CA ASP A 116 -10.51 12.58 4.37
C ASP A 116 -10.08 13.90 5.02
N LEU A 117 -9.78 14.88 4.19
CA LEU A 117 -9.63 16.27 4.60
C LEU A 117 -11.00 16.93 4.49
N GLU A 118 -11.49 17.48 5.59
CA GLU A 118 -12.76 18.17 5.65
C GLU A 118 -12.53 19.65 5.93
N ALA A 119 -13.05 20.51 5.08
CA ALA A 119 -13.03 21.95 5.24
C ALA A 119 -14.46 22.47 5.46
N ILE A 120 -14.66 23.19 6.54
CA ILE A 120 -15.97 23.75 6.91
C ILE A 120 -15.85 25.27 6.99
N VAL A 121 -16.70 25.95 6.22
CA VAL A 121 -16.90 27.40 6.35
C VAL A 121 -18.20 27.66 7.10
N GLU A 122 -18.07 28.06 8.36
CA GLU A 122 -19.23 28.42 9.18
C GLU A 122 -19.79 29.78 8.73
N ARG A 123 -21.09 29.82 8.41
CA ARG A 123 -21.78 31.05 8.02
C ARG A 123 -22.70 31.53 9.13
N SER A 124 -22.74 32.86 9.34
CA SER A 124 -23.67 33.47 10.28
C SER A 124 -25.10 33.45 9.76
N GLY A 125 -26.08 33.18 10.61
CA GLY A 125 -27.52 33.21 10.31
C GLY A 125 -28.18 31.85 10.44
N ALA A 126 -29.36 31.83 11.05
CA ALA A 126 -30.10 30.61 11.39
C ALA A 126 -30.56 29.78 10.16
N PHE A 127 -30.61 30.37 8.98
CA PHE A 127 -31.08 29.73 7.74
C PHE A 127 -29.98 29.61 6.67
N ARG A 128 -28.73 29.85 7.03
CA ARG A 128 -27.60 29.70 6.10
C ARG A 128 -26.79 28.47 6.45
N PRO A 129 -26.89 27.37 5.67
CA PRO A 129 -26.10 26.18 5.92
C PRO A 129 -24.60 26.49 5.75
N ASN A 130 -23.76 25.85 6.54
CA ASN A 130 -22.31 25.91 6.38
C ASN A 130 -21.89 25.37 5.01
N LEU A 131 -20.78 25.85 4.48
CA LEU A 131 -20.17 25.24 3.30
C LEU A 131 -19.24 24.12 3.78
N LEU A 132 -19.38 22.97 3.16
CA LEU A 132 -18.59 21.78 3.44
C LEU A 132 -17.84 21.38 2.16
N GLY A 133 -16.54 21.15 2.28
CA GLY A 133 -15.71 20.56 1.25
C GLY A 133 -14.99 19.35 1.82
N THR A 134 -14.97 18.25 1.09
CA THR A 134 -14.26 17.03 1.47
C THR A 134 -13.31 16.59 0.36
N LEU A 135 -12.11 16.13 0.73
CA LEU A 135 -11.11 15.62 -0.18
C LEU A 135 -10.48 14.36 0.43
N GLU A 136 -10.53 13.25 -0.31
CA GLU A 136 -9.83 12.03 0.09
C GLU A 136 -8.31 12.21 -0.08
N VAL A 137 -7.55 11.89 0.97
CA VAL A 137 -6.09 11.97 0.99
C VAL A 137 -5.52 10.56 1.07
N PRO A 138 -4.97 10.01 -0.03
CA PRO A 138 -4.34 8.70 0.02
C PRO A 138 -3.03 8.75 0.81
N VAL A 139 -2.92 7.90 1.82
CA VAL A 139 -1.69 7.70 2.60
C VAL A 139 -1.03 6.41 2.15
N ILE A 140 0.21 6.49 1.72
CA ILE A 140 1.00 5.35 1.23
C ILE A 140 2.21 5.19 2.15
N ARG A 141 2.45 3.96 2.59
CA ARG A 141 3.64 3.60 3.36
C ARG A 141 4.68 3.03 2.41
N THR A 142 5.90 3.56 2.50
CA THR A 142 7.06 3.05 1.76
C THR A 142 8.19 2.73 2.72
N PRO A 143 9.04 1.73 2.43
CA PRO A 143 10.27 1.55 3.19
C PRO A 143 11.12 2.83 3.17
N ALA A 144 11.82 3.10 4.27
CA ALA A 144 12.74 4.25 4.32
C ALA A 144 13.86 4.08 3.30
N GLU A 145 14.38 5.21 2.78
CA GLU A 145 15.56 5.18 1.92
C GLU A 145 16.73 4.51 2.65
N GLY A 146 17.38 3.56 1.98
CA GLY A 146 18.48 2.77 2.58
C GLY A 146 18.02 1.66 3.53
N SER A 147 16.73 1.35 3.60
CA SER A 147 16.22 0.20 4.34
C SER A 147 16.85 -1.10 3.81
N LEU A 148 17.34 -1.94 4.73
CA LEU A 148 17.86 -3.26 4.39
C LEU A 148 16.83 -4.17 3.74
N GLU A 149 15.55 -3.95 3.98
CA GLU A 149 14.45 -4.71 3.38
C GLU A 149 14.43 -4.63 1.84
N GLN A 150 14.94 -3.54 1.26
CA GLN A 150 15.01 -3.38 -0.19
C GLN A 150 16.19 -4.14 -0.82
N VAL A 151 17.27 -4.33 -0.09
CA VAL A 151 18.53 -4.87 -0.63
C VAL A 151 18.90 -6.24 -0.06
N GLU A 152 18.32 -6.65 1.06
CA GLU A 152 18.60 -7.95 1.65
C GLU A 152 17.97 -9.07 0.81
N PRO A 153 18.80 -9.97 0.22
CA PRO A 153 18.28 -11.02 -0.65
C PRO A 153 17.57 -12.11 0.18
N ILE A 154 16.59 -12.74 -0.44
CA ILE A 154 16.00 -13.97 0.07
C ILE A 154 16.69 -15.13 -0.64
N ALA A 155 17.39 -15.96 0.12
CA ALA A 155 18.04 -17.16 -0.39
C ALA A 155 17.35 -18.43 0.15
N ILE A 156 17.01 -19.33 -0.77
CA ILE A 156 16.36 -20.61 -0.48
C ILE A 156 17.23 -21.70 -1.09
N SER A 157 17.69 -22.66 -0.28
CA SER A 157 18.43 -23.82 -0.74
C SER A 157 17.74 -25.09 -0.23
N ARG A 158 17.32 -25.98 -1.15
CA ARG A 158 16.56 -27.18 -0.80
C ARG A 158 16.81 -28.33 -1.77
N ASN A 159 16.52 -29.53 -1.32
CA ASN A 159 16.45 -30.73 -2.14
C ASN A 159 15.00 -31.11 -2.41
N TRP A 160 14.73 -31.55 -3.62
CA TRP A 160 13.46 -32.18 -3.99
C TRP A 160 13.71 -33.69 -4.15
N GLU A 161 13.20 -34.47 -3.20
CA GLU A 161 13.21 -35.95 -3.20
C GLU A 161 14.57 -36.59 -3.56
N ASP A 162 15.67 -35.98 -3.12
CA ASP A 162 17.05 -36.40 -3.45
C ASP A 162 17.34 -36.51 -4.96
N GLN A 163 16.47 -35.93 -5.81
CA GLN A 163 16.61 -35.93 -7.26
C GLN A 163 17.14 -34.61 -7.82
N LEU A 164 16.79 -33.51 -7.17
CA LEU A 164 17.18 -32.17 -7.60
C LEU A 164 17.52 -31.29 -6.41
N HIS A 165 18.72 -30.77 -6.38
CA HIS A 165 19.06 -29.65 -5.50
C HIS A 165 18.75 -28.32 -6.21
N TYR A 166 18.11 -27.39 -5.52
CA TYR A 166 17.83 -26.07 -6.08
C TYR A 166 18.15 -24.96 -5.11
N ASP A 167 18.80 -23.94 -5.66
CA ASP A 167 19.00 -22.66 -4.99
C ASP A 167 18.18 -21.59 -5.73
N ILE A 168 17.45 -20.80 -4.98
CA ILE A 168 16.67 -19.66 -5.49
C ILE A 168 17.08 -18.44 -4.70
N VAL A 169 17.49 -17.39 -5.39
CA VAL A 169 17.85 -16.12 -4.77
C VAL A 169 16.97 -15.02 -5.37
N ILE A 170 16.25 -14.28 -4.53
CA ILE A 170 15.47 -13.11 -4.90
C ILE A 170 16.23 -11.90 -4.35
N SER A 171 16.41 -10.87 -5.17
CA SER A 171 17.31 -9.74 -4.87
C SER A 171 16.86 -8.80 -3.75
N GLY A 172 15.70 -9.00 -3.16
CA GLY A 172 15.16 -8.16 -2.09
C GLY A 172 13.88 -8.73 -1.50
N LYS A 173 13.34 -8.04 -0.50
CA LYS A 173 12.09 -8.40 0.18
C LYS A 173 10.93 -7.47 -0.18
N SER A 174 11.22 -6.27 -0.69
CA SER A 174 10.23 -5.25 -1.03
C SER A 174 10.42 -4.76 -2.47
N PHE A 175 9.35 -4.79 -3.25
CA PHE A 175 9.38 -4.41 -4.67
C PHE A 175 8.19 -3.50 -4.97
N PRO A 176 8.40 -2.28 -5.49
CA PRO A 176 7.33 -1.42 -5.95
C PRO A 176 6.55 -2.06 -7.11
N LEU A 177 5.25 -1.80 -7.19
CA LEU A 177 4.49 -2.16 -8.40
C LEU A 177 5.09 -1.46 -9.64
N GLY A 178 5.14 -2.19 -10.75
CA GLY A 178 5.78 -1.73 -11.99
C GLY A 178 7.29 -1.95 -12.03
N SER A 179 7.92 -2.44 -10.95
CA SER A 179 9.33 -2.81 -10.96
C SER A 179 9.54 -4.26 -11.42
N GLN A 180 10.79 -4.61 -11.65
CA GLN A 180 11.21 -5.99 -11.93
C GLN A 180 11.70 -6.65 -10.64
N VAL A 181 11.38 -7.94 -10.49
CA VAL A 181 11.89 -8.81 -9.43
C VAL A 181 12.98 -9.69 -10.01
N PRO A 182 14.27 -9.43 -9.72
CA PRO A 182 15.35 -10.30 -10.14
C PRO A 182 15.36 -11.58 -9.31
N ILE A 183 15.36 -12.73 -10.00
CA ILE A 183 15.37 -14.06 -9.38
C ILE A 183 16.45 -14.90 -10.07
N ALA A 184 17.40 -15.37 -9.31
CA ALA A 184 18.43 -16.32 -9.77
C ALA A 184 18.04 -17.74 -9.35
N PHE A 185 18.23 -18.68 -10.28
CA PHE A 185 18.01 -20.10 -10.08
C PHE A 185 19.33 -20.86 -10.35
N LYS A 186 19.65 -21.76 -9.46
CA LYS A 186 20.67 -22.78 -9.69
C LYS A 186 20.03 -24.15 -9.44
N LEU A 187 19.93 -24.93 -10.49
CA LEU A 187 19.28 -26.24 -10.47
C LEU A 187 20.35 -27.30 -10.70
N THR A 188 20.65 -28.10 -9.70
CA THR A 188 21.66 -29.15 -9.73
C THR A 188 20.96 -30.52 -9.74
N PRO A 189 20.89 -31.21 -10.89
CA PRO A 189 20.31 -32.54 -10.95
C PRO A 189 21.18 -33.52 -10.17
N LEU A 190 20.56 -34.29 -9.28
CA LEU A 190 21.19 -35.37 -8.51
C LEU A 190 20.82 -36.73 -9.10
N ALA A 191 19.80 -36.79 -9.94
CA ALA A 191 19.33 -37.92 -10.67
C ALA A 191 18.84 -37.50 -12.07
N LYS A 192 18.39 -38.49 -12.89
CA LYS A 192 17.78 -38.21 -14.20
C LYS A 192 16.38 -37.64 -13.99
N VAL A 193 16.29 -36.30 -13.89
CA VAL A 193 15.03 -35.55 -13.71
C VAL A 193 14.72 -34.70 -14.94
N GLU A 194 13.46 -34.41 -15.16
CA GLU A 194 13.01 -33.52 -16.22
C GLU A 194 12.32 -32.29 -15.65
N CYS A 195 12.86 -31.13 -15.99
CA CYS A 195 12.23 -29.83 -15.70
C CYS A 195 11.60 -29.29 -16.98
N HIS A 196 10.33 -29.51 -17.18
CA HIS A 196 9.62 -29.12 -18.42
C HIS A 196 9.31 -27.63 -18.44
N ARG A 197 9.08 -27.02 -17.27
CA ARG A 197 8.70 -25.61 -17.18
C ARG A 197 8.95 -25.05 -15.79
N ILE A 198 9.18 -23.73 -15.77
CA ILE A 198 9.25 -22.93 -14.55
C ILE A 198 8.18 -21.85 -14.63
N LYS A 199 7.38 -21.74 -13.59
CA LYS A 199 6.35 -20.69 -13.44
C LYS A 199 6.62 -19.85 -12.21
N VAL A 200 6.53 -18.54 -12.36
CA VAL A 200 6.64 -17.60 -11.26
C VAL A 200 5.29 -16.91 -11.04
N TYR A 201 4.79 -16.97 -9.83
CA TYR A 201 3.53 -16.36 -9.42
C TYR A 201 3.76 -15.39 -8.27
N VAL A 202 2.93 -14.37 -8.19
CA VAL A 202 2.67 -13.69 -6.93
C VAL A 202 1.40 -14.26 -6.32
N THR A 203 1.44 -14.50 -5.02
CA THR A 203 0.28 -14.96 -4.24
C THR A 203 -0.02 -13.91 -3.18
N GLU A 204 -1.26 -13.46 -3.11
CA GLU A 204 -1.75 -12.48 -2.15
C GLU A 204 -2.66 -13.16 -1.15
N ASN A 205 -2.40 -12.94 0.14
CA ASN A 205 -3.28 -13.35 1.24
C ASN A 205 -3.79 -12.13 1.97
N ILE A 206 -5.11 -12.07 2.15
CA ILE A 206 -5.78 -10.99 2.86
C ILE A 206 -6.47 -11.59 4.09
N GLN A 207 -6.19 -11.00 5.24
CA GLN A 207 -6.74 -11.41 6.53
C GLN A 207 -7.40 -10.21 7.20
N HIS A 208 -8.56 -10.44 7.79
CA HIS A 208 -9.33 -9.43 8.50
C HIS A 208 -9.61 -9.88 9.92
N TRP A 209 -9.52 -8.96 10.85
CA TRP A 209 -9.92 -9.15 12.24
C TRP A 209 -10.87 -8.04 12.68
N THR A 210 -11.80 -8.39 13.55
CA THR A 210 -12.57 -7.38 14.29
C THR A 210 -11.66 -6.62 15.24
N ALA A 211 -12.07 -5.43 15.69
CA ALA A 211 -11.29 -4.62 16.62
C ALA A 211 -10.97 -5.34 17.94
N ASP A 212 -11.87 -6.19 18.40
CA ASP A 212 -11.74 -7.03 19.59
C ASP A 212 -11.00 -8.37 19.32
N LYS A 213 -10.55 -8.61 18.08
CA LYS A 213 -9.90 -9.84 17.62
C LYS A 213 -10.75 -11.11 17.79
N SER A 214 -12.03 -11.00 18.11
CA SER A 214 -12.93 -12.14 18.33
C SER A 214 -13.26 -12.88 17.04
N VAL A 215 -13.24 -12.19 15.89
CA VAL A 215 -13.51 -12.79 14.59
C VAL A 215 -12.32 -12.60 13.67
N HIS A 216 -11.85 -13.69 13.10
CA HIS A 216 -10.82 -13.71 12.06
C HIS A 216 -11.40 -14.26 10.77
N ARG A 217 -11.15 -13.60 9.67
CA ARG A 217 -11.54 -14.04 8.35
C ARG A 217 -10.36 -13.99 7.38
N LEU A 218 -10.04 -15.16 6.82
CA LEU A 218 -9.06 -15.31 5.75
C LEU A 218 -9.81 -15.34 4.42
N GLN A 219 -9.41 -14.47 3.48
CA GLN A 219 -9.90 -14.54 2.11
C GLN A 219 -9.19 -15.66 1.34
N PRO A 220 -9.84 -16.25 0.31
CA PRO A 220 -9.16 -17.17 -0.60
C PRO A 220 -7.91 -16.52 -1.20
N ALA A 221 -6.77 -17.23 -1.14
CA ALA A 221 -5.51 -16.72 -1.65
C ALA A 221 -5.61 -16.41 -3.15
N LYS A 222 -5.36 -15.16 -3.51
CA LYS A 222 -5.29 -14.72 -4.90
C LYS A 222 -3.93 -15.11 -5.49
N LYS A 223 -3.92 -15.62 -6.71
CA LYS A 223 -2.71 -16.09 -7.37
C LYS A 223 -2.64 -15.56 -8.80
N VAL A 224 -1.63 -14.78 -9.08
CA VAL A 224 -1.40 -14.17 -10.40
C VAL A 224 -0.13 -14.73 -11.01
N LEU A 225 -0.23 -15.31 -12.22
CA LEU A 225 0.93 -15.74 -12.98
C LEU A 225 1.66 -14.50 -13.48
N LEU A 226 2.96 -14.42 -13.24
CA LEU A 226 3.81 -13.33 -13.71
C LEU A 226 4.61 -13.75 -14.94
N PHE A 227 5.22 -14.93 -14.86
CA PHE A 227 6.18 -15.41 -15.86
C PHE A 227 6.13 -16.93 -15.99
N GLU A 228 6.29 -17.42 -17.22
CA GLU A 228 6.41 -18.87 -17.52
C GLU A 228 7.53 -19.08 -18.54
N LYS A 229 8.44 -20.00 -18.23
CA LYS A 229 9.41 -20.54 -19.19
C LYS A 229 9.18 -22.04 -19.35
N ARG A 230 9.02 -22.46 -20.58
CA ARG A 230 8.94 -23.87 -20.98
C ARG A 230 10.22 -24.27 -21.71
N ALA A 231 10.49 -25.58 -21.74
CA ALA A 231 11.67 -26.08 -22.43
C ALA A 231 11.59 -25.86 -23.93
N ASP A 232 10.40 -26.05 -24.52
CA ASP A 232 10.08 -26.11 -25.96
C ASP A 232 9.71 -24.77 -26.59
N SER A 233 9.60 -23.70 -25.80
CA SER A 233 9.07 -22.43 -26.27
C SER A 233 9.75 -21.23 -25.61
N ALA A 234 9.58 -20.08 -26.24
CA ALA A 234 10.00 -18.80 -25.65
C ALA A 234 9.30 -18.54 -24.31
N SER A 235 9.91 -17.72 -23.49
CA SER A 235 9.29 -17.30 -22.22
C SER A 235 8.05 -16.47 -22.48
N VAL A 236 7.08 -16.59 -21.59
CA VAL A 236 5.84 -15.82 -21.64
C VAL A 236 5.71 -15.04 -20.35
N SER A 237 5.51 -13.74 -20.49
CA SER A 237 5.25 -12.84 -19.37
C SER A 237 3.83 -12.29 -19.45
N THR A 238 3.16 -12.24 -18.31
CA THR A 238 1.82 -11.63 -18.23
C THR A 238 1.90 -10.11 -18.38
N TYR A 239 3.01 -9.53 -17.92
CA TYR A 239 3.28 -8.09 -18.01
C TYR A 239 4.53 -7.86 -18.86
N PRO A 240 4.50 -6.92 -19.80
CA PRO A 240 5.65 -6.64 -20.68
C PRO A 240 6.84 -6.12 -19.86
N GLY A 241 8.04 -6.53 -20.23
CA GLY A 241 9.27 -6.08 -19.57
C GLY A 241 10.05 -7.18 -18.84
N SER A 242 9.48 -8.39 -18.69
CA SER A 242 10.27 -9.52 -18.17
C SER A 242 11.34 -9.96 -19.15
N SER A 243 12.46 -10.40 -18.61
CA SER A 243 13.55 -11.00 -19.39
C SER A 243 14.13 -12.21 -18.66
N MET A 244 14.82 -13.06 -19.38
CA MET A 244 15.57 -14.17 -18.80
C MET A 244 16.89 -14.37 -19.53
N ARG A 245 17.84 -14.97 -18.82
CA ARG A 245 19.09 -15.45 -19.40
C ARG A 245 19.51 -16.77 -18.77
N VAL A 246 20.22 -17.59 -19.52
CA VAL A 246 20.84 -18.82 -19.03
C VAL A 246 22.33 -18.57 -18.97
N THR A 247 22.88 -18.60 -17.77
CA THR A 247 24.31 -18.27 -17.53
C THR A 247 25.20 -19.51 -17.56
N ALA A 248 24.62 -20.69 -17.22
CA ALA A 248 25.35 -21.94 -17.28
C ALA A 248 24.42 -23.15 -17.50
N GLY A 249 24.93 -24.21 -18.05
CA GLY A 249 24.23 -25.48 -18.21
C GLY A 249 23.03 -25.40 -19.16
N GLY A 250 21.96 -26.07 -18.77
CA GLY A 250 20.68 -26.02 -19.49
C GLY A 250 20.65 -26.69 -20.84
N GLY A 251 21.67 -27.51 -21.19
CA GLY A 251 21.73 -28.18 -22.49
C GLY A 251 21.81 -27.22 -23.68
N ILE A 252 22.37 -26.04 -23.48
CA ILE A 252 22.59 -25.05 -24.54
C ILE A 252 23.92 -25.37 -25.22
N ASP A 253 23.89 -25.54 -26.53
CA ASP A 253 25.07 -25.78 -27.34
C ASP A 253 26.10 -24.68 -27.18
N TRP A 254 27.36 -25.04 -27.33
CA TRP A 254 28.49 -24.15 -27.08
C TRP A 254 28.40 -22.84 -27.88
N ASP A 255 27.98 -22.91 -29.13
CA ASP A 255 27.85 -21.78 -30.05
C ASP A 255 26.84 -20.75 -29.59
N HIS A 256 25.82 -21.18 -28.84
CA HIS A 256 24.73 -20.35 -28.36
C HIS A 256 24.87 -19.87 -26.92
N ARG A 257 25.89 -20.33 -26.16
CA ARG A 257 26.06 -19.97 -24.75
C ARG A 257 26.23 -18.46 -24.53
N ALA A 258 27.03 -17.81 -25.40
CA ALA A 258 27.25 -16.38 -25.31
C ALA A 258 25.95 -15.58 -25.58
N ALA A 259 25.12 -16.02 -26.52
CA ALA A 259 23.83 -15.42 -26.83
C ALA A 259 22.85 -15.60 -25.67
N ALA A 260 22.73 -16.81 -25.13
CA ALA A 260 21.88 -17.12 -23.97
C ALA A 260 22.26 -16.31 -22.72
N ALA A 261 23.57 -16.11 -22.48
CA ALA A 261 24.06 -15.29 -21.37
C ALA A 261 23.73 -13.79 -21.54
N ARG A 262 23.56 -13.30 -22.76
CA ARG A 262 23.09 -11.93 -23.05
C ARG A 262 21.58 -11.78 -22.94
N GLY A 263 20.83 -12.90 -22.79
CA GLY A 263 19.36 -12.88 -22.71
C GLY A 263 18.67 -13.16 -24.05
N GLU A 264 19.41 -13.60 -25.08
CA GLU A 264 18.81 -14.10 -26.32
C GLU A 264 18.20 -15.48 -26.06
N GLU A 265 16.90 -15.61 -26.23
CA GLU A 265 16.23 -16.89 -25.99
C GLU A 265 16.43 -17.85 -27.16
N ILE A 266 17.07 -18.97 -26.88
CA ILE A 266 17.22 -20.07 -27.83
C ILE A 266 16.03 -20.99 -27.68
N VAL A 267 15.22 -21.05 -28.71
CA VAL A 267 14.02 -21.89 -28.78
C VAL A 267 14.29 -23.13 -29.60
N ASP A 268 14.34 -24.27 -28.93
CA ASP A 268 14.32 -25.60 -29.59
C ASP A 268 13.00 -26.30 -29.27
N ARG A 269 12.15 -26.46 -30.26
CA ARG A 269 10.81 -27.10 -30.13
C ARG A 269 10.86 -28.56 -29.75
N ASN A 270 11.98 -29.23 -29.96
CA ASN A 270 12.17 -30.62 -29.61
C ASN A 270 12.69 -30.83 -28.20
N ARG A 271 12.98 -29.74 -27.52
CA ARG A 271 13.53 -29.77 -26.18
C ARG A 271 12.45 -30.02 -25.13
N THR A 272 12.63 -31.07 -24.33
CA THR A 272 11.68 -31.44 -23.27
C THR A 272 12.15 -31.07 -21.88
N ASN A 273 13.46 -30.82 -21.70
CA ASN A 273 14.07 -30.60 -20.39
C ASN A 273 14.89 -29.31 -20.36
N LEU A 274 14.56 -28.40 -19.43
CA LEU A 274 15.30 -27.16 -19.18
C LEU A 274 16.72 -27.41 -18.61
N LEU A 275 16.95 -28.58 -17.99
CA LEU A 275 18.25 -28.98 -17.43
C LEU A 275 19.21 -29.57 -18.50
N GLY A 276 18.74 -29.78 -19.72
CA GLY A 276 19.48 -30.47 -20.80
C GLY A 276 19.20 -31.96 -20.87
N ASN A 277 19.96 -32.66 -21.70
CA ASN A 277 19.80 -34.11 -21.91
C ASN A 277 20.60 -34.90 -20.89
N LEU A 278 20.01 -35.19 -19.74
CA LEU A 278 20.64 -35.96 -18.67
C LEU A 278 20.78 -37.44 -18.96
N ALA A 279 20.21 -37.92 -20.05
CA ALA A 279 20.30 -39.35 -20.42
C ALA A 279 21.63 -39.70 -21.11
N ASN A 280 22.16 -38.77 -21.90
CA ASN A 280 23.32 -38.98 -22.75
C ASN A 280 24.60 -38.35 -22.23
N ASP A 281 24.52 -37.43 -21.25
CA ASP A 281 25.66 -36.68 -20.76
C ASP A 281 25.80 -36.87 -19.24
N SER A 282 26.78 -37.66 -18.85
CA SER A 282 27.12 -37.92 -17.43
C SER A 282 27.82 -36.73 -16.77
N GLY A 283 28.15 -35.69 -17.52
CA GLY A 283 28.83 -34.49 -17.08
C GLY A 283 27.97 -33.24 -17.00
N VAL A 284 26.66 -33.38 -17.03
CA VAL A 284 25.76 -32.18 -16.92
C VAL A 284 25.92 -31.55 -15.56
N GLY A 285 26.52 -30.38 -15.56
CA GLY A 285 26.66 -29.54 -14.37
C GLY A 285 25.33 -28.83 -14.02
N PRO A 286 25.35 -27.99 -13.00
CA PRO A 286 24.18 -27.21 -12.62
C PRO A 286 23.71 -26.29 -13.77
N THR A 287 22.40 -26.12 -13.87
CA THR A 287 21.80 -25.14 -14.77
C THR A 287 21.56 -23.85 -13.98
N GLU A 288 22.14 -22.76 -14.46
CA GLU A 288 21.99 -21.44 -13.85
C GLU A 288 21.20 -20.52 -14.78
N MET A 289 20.14 -19.93 -14.24
CA MET A 289 19.25 -19.03 -14.95
C MET A 289 18.95 -17.79 -14.12
N GLU A 290 18.79 -16.65 -14.76
CA GLU A 290 18.35 -15.43 -14.13
C GLU A 290 17.11 -14.91 -14.83
N PHE A 291 16.11 -14.58 -14.04
CA PHE A 291 14.85 -14.00 -14.49
C PHE A 291 14.69 -12.60 -13.89
N ASN A 292 14.35 -11.63 -14.71
CA ASN A 292 13.83 -10.35 -14.27
C ASN A 292 12.32 -10.36 -14.52
N VAL A 293 11.55 -10.62 -13.49
CA VAL A 293 10.10 -10.81 -13.60
C VAL A 293 9.38 -9.48 -13.38
N GLN A 294 8.65 -9.02 -14.38
CA GLN A 294 7.91 -7.76 -14.32
C GLN A 294 6.69 -7.88 -13.41
N LEU A 295 6.58 -6.99 -12.44
CA LEU A 295 5.35 -6.78 -11.67
C LEU A 295 4.40 -5.85 -12.43
N PRO A 296 3.07 -5.99 -12.23
CA PRO A 296 2.10 -5.07 -12.82
C PRO A 296 2.32 -3.64 -12.35
N SER A 297 2.14 -2.69 -13.24
CA SER A 297 2.10 -1.27 -12.87
C SER A 297 0.76 -0.88 -12.25
N CYS A 298 0.72 0.25 -11.53
CA CYS A 298 -0.54 0.78 -10.99
C CYS A 298 -1.58 1.05 -12.09
N HIS A 299 -1.14 1.41 -13.31
CA HIS A 299 -2.04 1.62 -14.45
C HIS A 299 -2.65 0.31 -14.93
N GLU A 300 -1.85 -0.74 -15.06
CA GLU A 300 -2.33 -2.08 -15.47
C GLU A 300 -3.28 -2.65 -14.44
N MET A 301 -3.01 -2.42 -13.14
CA MET A 301 -3.91 -2.84 -12.06
C MET A 301 -5.30 -2.18 -12.13
N LYS A 302 -5.37 -0.89 -12.51
CA LYS A 302 -6.66 -0.20 -12.65
C LYS A 302 -7.56 -0.79 -13.74
N ASN A 303 -6.95 -1.30 -14.81
CA ASN A 303 -7.64 -1.82 -15.99
C ASN A 303 -7.97 -3.32 -15.92
N ARG A 304 -7.56 -4.00 -14.84
CA ARG A 304 -7.80 -5.43 -14.66
C ARG A 304 -9.05 -5.70 -13.83
N ASP A 305 -9.58 -6.91 -14.01
CA ASP A 305 -10.65 -7.43 -13.18
C ASP A 305 -10.25 -7.41 -11.70
N GLU A 306 -11.17 -7.13 -10.83
CA GLU A 306 -10.94 -6.99 -9.38
C GLU A 306 -10.31 -8.26 -8.78
N SER A 307 -10.67 -9.44 -9.30
CA SER A 307 -10.09 -10.72 -8.89
C SER A 307 -8.59 -10.87 -9.18
N GLN A 308 -8.05 -10.08 -10.12
CA GLN A 308 -6.64 -10.11 -10.53
C GLN A 308 -5.85 -8.89 -10.05
N ARG A 309 -6.50 -7.92 -9.42
CA ARG A 309 -5.82 -6.76 -8.84
C ARG A 309 -5.08 -7.18 -7.59
N LEU A 310 -3.83 -6.76 -7.48
CA LEU A 310 -3.04 -6.88 -6.26
C LEU A 310 -3.21 -5.62 -5.44
N HIS A 311 -3.27 -5.80 -4.14
CA HIS A 311 -3.23 -4.72 -3.17
C HIS A 311 -1.78 -4.40 -2.80
N PHE A 312 -1.55 -3.36 -2.02
CA PHE A 312 -0.26 -3.13 -1.36
C PHE A 312 -0.17 -3.97 -0.09
N ASP A 313 1.04 -4.32 0.32
CA ASP A 313 1.26 -4.87 1.66
C ASP A 313 0.77 -3.88 2.71
N THR A 314 0.17 -4.37 3.78
CA THR A 314 -0.34 -3.54 4.86
C THR A 314 0.31 -3.86 6.19
N THR A 315 0.43 -2.82 7.02
CA THR A 315 0.93 -2.92 8.40
C THR A 315 -0.18 -2.84 9.44
N TYR A 316 -1.43 -2.63 9.00
CA TYR A 316 -2.56 -2.46 9.89
C TYR A 316 -2.97 -3.79 10.54
N GLU A 317 -3.09 -3.78 11.86
CA GLU A 317 -3.33 -5.00 12.65
C GLU A 317 -4.68 -5.68 12.41
N ASN A 318 -5.67 -4.95 11.88
CA ASN A 318 -7.02 -5.48 11.61
C ASN A 318 -7.23 -5.91 10.16
N ILE A 319 -6.38 -5.45 9.23
CA ILE A 319 -6.40 -5.83 7.82
C ILE A 319 -4.97 -6.07 7.41
N GLN A 320 -4.59 -7.33 7.25
CA GLN A 320 -3.24 -7.70 6.84
C GLN A 320 -3.26 -8.26 5.43
N ILE A 321 -2.44 -7.68 4.57
CA ILE A 321 -2.23 -8.08 3.19
C ILE A 321 -0.75 -8.38 3.03
N ASN A 322 -0.45 -9.62 2.65
CA ASN A 322 0.91 -10.09 2.47
C ASN A 322 1.06 -10.78 1.12
N HIS A 323 2.24 -10.68 0.53
CA HIS A 323 2.55 -11.28 -0.76
C HIS A 323 3.69 -12.29 -0.65
N TRP A 324 3.64 -13.31 -1.49
CA TRP A 324 4.70 -14.28 -1.65
C TRP A 324 4.96 -14.54 -3.14
N ILE A 325 6.23 -14.63 -3.49
CA ILE A 325 6.65 -15.17 -4.78
C ILE A 325 6.62 -16.69 -4.66
N LYS A 326 5.86 -17.33 -5.55
CA LYS A 326 5.78 -18.80 -5.63
C LYS A 326 6.35 -19.26 -6.94
N VAL A 327 7.37 -20.10 -6.86
CA VAL A 327 7.95 -20.79 -8.02
C VAL A 327 7.41 -22.22 -8.09
N ARG A 328 7.12 -22.66 -9.30
CA ARG A 328 6.60 -24.02 -9.60
C ARG A 328 7.29 -24.62 -10.82
#